data_8c4f66fc0e13a9c5d771f756d5209a1b
#
_entry.id   8c4f66fc0e13a9c5d771f756d5209a1b
#
_cell.length_a   1.000
_cell.length_b   1.000
_cell.length_c   1.000
_cell.angle_alpha   90.00
_cell.angle_beta   90.00
_cell.angle_gamma   90.00
#
_symmetry.space_group_name_H-M   'P 1'
#
loop_
_entity.id
_entity.type
_entity.pdbx_description
1 polymer ?
#
loop_
_entity_poly.entity_id
_entity_poly.type
_entity_poly.pdbx_seq_one_letter_code
_entity_poly.pdbx_strand_id
1 'polypeptide(L)'
;MATGESGGEQSLKKLDPEIQPYVRAQIYTLLYWVQKWLNMIITGVEAVTCTAWLGAAAGLFLLFRLWPGRAGEPSMPGTLLLQLFVPVLGLLAGWWRGRRKHLNLAATAFWLDRSLQSQEIFSAALFCLERGCTGPFDREILARAGTVAGGSQKPRWPLR
;
A
#
# COMPACT_ATOMS: atom_id res chain seq x y z
N MET A 1 13.10 -0.12 -49.06
CA MET A 1 12.54 0.73 -48.02
C MET A 1 12.74 0.06 -46.68
N ALA A 2 13.85 0.33 -46.03
CA ALA A 2 14.17 -0.22 -44.71
C ALA A 2 15.16 0.75 -44.08
N THR A 3 14.68 1.70 -43.27
CA THR A 3 15.50 2.55 -42.40
C THR A 3 14.58 3.09 -41.31
N GLY A 4 14.68 2.55 -40.12
CA GLY A 4 13.93 3.09 -38.99
C GLY A 4 14.21 2.46 -37.63
N GLU A 5 15.07 1.42 -37.51
CA GLU A 5 15.23 0.71 -36.24
C GLU A 5 16.55 0.93 -35.49
N SER A 6 17.47 1.75 -36.00
CA SER A 6 18.81 1.86 -35.39
C SER A 6 18.95 2.90 -34.26
N GLY A 7 17.94 3.72 -34.02
CA GLY A 7 18.01 4.79 -33.02
C GLY A 7 17.82 4.34 -31.56
N GLY A 8 17.08 3.27 -31.34
CA GLY A 8 16.78 2.77 -29.99
C GLY A 8 17.89 1.90 -29.38
N GLU A 9 18.59 1.14 -30.18
CA GLU A 9 19.64 0.22 -29.71
C GLU A 9 20.92 0.92 -29.25
N GLN A 10 21.24 2.07 -29.80
CA GLN A 10 22.46 2.82 -29.42
C GLN A 10 22.33 3.55 -28.08
N SER A 11 21.13 3.95 -27.67
CA SER A 11 20.90 4.58 -26.36
C SER A 11 21.01 3.59 -25.18
N LEU A 12 20.76 2.30 -25.41
CA LEU A 12 20.78 1.26 -24.38
C LEU A 12 22.19 0.74 -24.07
N LYS A 13 23.17 0.98 -24.95
CA LYS A 13 24.54 0.45 -24.79
C LYS A 13 25.40 1.17 -23.77
N LYS A 14 24.95 2.29 -23.22
CA LYS A 14 25.69 3.12 -22.26
C LYS A 14 24.92 3.41 -20.97
N LEU A 15 24.34 2.41 -20.32
CA LEU A 15 24.07 2.60 -18.88
C LEU A 15 25.40 2.41 -18.15
N ASP A 16 26.07 3.55 -17.90
CA ASP A 16 27.28 3.63 -17.09
C ASP A 16 27.04 2.93 -15.75
N PRO A 17 28.04 2.20 -15.21
CA PRO A 17 27.92 1.57 -13.89
C PRO A 17 27.59 2.58 -12.78
N GLU A 18 27.82 3.86 -12.98
CA GLU A 18 27.42 4.95 -12.08
C GLU A 18 25.91 5.22 -12.06
N ILE A 19 25.17 4.93 -13.13
CA ILE A 19 23.72 5.20 -13.20
C ILE A 19 22.92 4.11 -12.49
N GLN A 20 23.45 2.91 -12.36
CA GLN A 20 22.78 1.80 -11.67
C GLN A 20 22.40 2.11 -10.20
N PRO A 21 23.26 2.71 -9.34
CA PRO A 21 22.89 3.01 -7.96
C PRO A 21 21.77 4.06 -7.88
N TYR A 22 21.74 5.02 -8.80
CA TYR A 22 20.70 6.05 -8.82
C TYR A 22 19.33 5.49 -9.22
N VAL A 23 19.25 4.70 -10.27
CA VAL A 23 18.02 4.03 -10.73
C VAL A 23 17.51 3.05 -9.65
N ARG A 24 18.41 2.29 -9.04
CA ARG A 24 18.10 1.41 -7.91
C ARG A 24 17.47 2.20 -6.74
N ALA A 25 18.10 3.30 -6.34
CA ALA A 25 17.59 4.16 -5.28
C ALA A 25 16.21 4.74 -5.61
N GLN A 26 15.97 5.16 -6.84
CA GLN A 26 14.66 5.67 -7.27
C GLN A 26 13.57 4.61 -7.18
N ILE A 27 13.82 3.39 -7.69
CA ILE A 27 12.85 2.29 -7.66
C ILE A 27 12.51 1.92 -6.21
N TYR A 28 13.52 1.74 -5.34
CA TYR A 28 13.28 1.43 -3.93
C TYR A 28 12.55 2.54 -3.20
N THR A 29 12.90 3.80 -3.46
CA THR A 29 12.24 4.95 -2.84
C THR A 29 10.76 5.00 -3.22
N LEU A 30 10.44 4.79 -4.50
CA LEU A 30 9.06 4.74 -4.99
C LEU A 30 8.29 3.58 -4.34
N LEU A 31 8.85 2.36 -4.40
CA LEU A 31 8.21 1.18 -3.83
C LEU A 31 7.98 1.32 -2.33
N TYR A 32 8.98 1.81 -1.57
CA TYR A 32 8.86 2.01 -0.14
C TYR A 32 7.82 3.08 0.22
N TRP A 33 7.76 4.17 -0.55
CA TRP A 33 6.76 5.21 -0.36
C TRP A 33 5.34 4.69 -0.62
N VAL A 34 5.14 3.96 -1.73
CA VAL A 34 3.86 3.33 -2.07
C VAL A 34 3.46 2.29 -1.02
N GLN A 35 4.40 1.45 -0.59
CA GLN A 35 4.18 0.45 0.47
C GLN A 35 3.70 1.11 1.77
N LYS A 36 4.40 2.17 2.21
CA LYS A 36 4.03 2.91 3.43
C LYS A 36 2.62 3.47 3.33
N TRP A 37 2.28 4.04 2.19
CA TRP A 37 0.97 4.65 1.95
C TRP A 37 -0.16 3.60 1.92
N LEU A 38 0.04 2.49 1.20
CA LEU A 38 -0.91 1.37 1.16
C LEU A 38 -1.12 0.76 2.54
N ASN A 39 -0.05 0.55 3.29
CA ASN A 39 -0.14 0.00 4.65
C ASN A 39 -0.87 0.96 5.61
N MET A 40 -0.73 2.27 5.42
CA MET A 40 -1.48 3.27 6.19
C MET A 40 -2.98 3.22 5.85
N ILE A 41 -3.34 3.10 4.56
CA ILE A 41 -4.74 2.97 4.14
C ILE A 41 -5.34 1.67 4.69
N ILE A 42 -4.65 0.54 4.54
CA ILE A 42 -5.11 -0.76 5.05
C ILE A 42 -5.39 -0.67 6.56
N THR A 43 -4.45 -0.08 7.31
CA THR A 43 -4.60 0.10 8.76
C THR A 43 -5.79 1.02 9.09
N GLY A 44 -5.96 2.11 8.35
CA GLY A 44 -7.09 3.03 8.53
C GLY A 44 -8.44 2.37 8.26
N VAL A 45 -8.57 1.64 7.17
CA VAL A 45 -9.81 0.92 6.81
C VAL A 45 -10.15 -0.13 7.87
N GLU A 46 -9.17 -0.91 8.34
CA GLU A 46 -9.39 -1.90 9.40
C GLU A 46 -9.79 -1.24 10.74
N ALA A 47 -9.18 -0.10 11.08
CA ALA A 47 -9.52 0.66 12.28
C ALA A 47 -10.98 1.14 12.25
N VAL A 48 -11.39 1.76 11.13
CA VAL A 48 -12.78 2.21 10.94
C VAL A 48 -13.77 1.04 10.99
N THR A 49 -13.44 -0.07 10.31
CA THR A 49 -14.29 -1.27 10.27
C THR A 49 -14.47 -1.87 11.67
N CYS A 50 -13.38 -2.07 12.41
CA CYS A 50 -13.44 -2.60 13.77
C CYS A 50 -14.23 -1.67 14.72
N THR A 51 -14.03 -0.36 14.59
CA THR A 51 -14.75 0.62 15.41
C THR A 51 -16.25 0.59 15.09
N ALA A 52 -16.63 0.49 13.80
CA ALA A 52 -18.02 0.40 13.38
C ALA A 52 -18.70 -0.86 13.94
N TRP A 53 -18.05 -2.03 13.86
CA TRP A 53 -18.59 -3.28 14.40
C TRP A 53 -18.76 -3.25 15.92
N LEU A 54 -17.75 -2.74 16.64
CA LEU A 54 -17.84 -2.61 18.10
C LEU A 54 -18.90 -1.58 18.51
N GLY A 55 -19.02 -0.49 17.78
CA GLY A 55 -20.05 0.53 17.96
C GLY A 55 -21.47 -0.05 17.76
N ALA A 56 -21.66 -0.83 16.68
CA ALA A 56 -22.94 -1.51 16.42
C ALA A 56 -23.28 -2.50 17.53
N ALA A 57 -22.32 -3.32 17.98
CA ALA A 57 -22.52 -4.26 19.08
C ALA A 57 -22.87 -3.55 20.39
N ALA A 58 -22.17 -2.47 20.72
CA ALA A 58 -22.46 -1.66 21.91
C ALA A 58 -23.84 -1.00 21.83
N GLY A 59 -24.24 -0.48 20.66
CA GLY A 59 -25.55 0.07 20.41
C GLY A 59 -26.67 -0.95 20.61
N LEU A 60 -26.51 -2.16 20.06
CA LEU A 60 -27.45 -3.25 20.25
C LEU A 60 -27.57 -3.67 21.73
N PHE A 61 -26.44 -3.72 22.44
CA PHE A 61 -26.43 -4.00 23.86
C PHE A 61 -27.18 -2.95 24.67
N LEU A 62 -27.01 -1.67 24.37
CA LEU A 62 -27.75 -0.59 24.99
C LEU A 62 -29.24 -0.65 24.69
N LEU A 63 -29.64 -0.91 23.45
CA LEU A 63 -31.04 -1.10 23.06
C LEU A 63 -31.68 -2.26 23.82
N PHE A 64 -30.96 -3.38 23.95
CA PHE A 64 -31.44 -4.54 24.71
C PHE A 64 -31.61 -4.25 26.20
N ARG A 65 -30.75 -3.38 26.76
CA ARG A 65 -30.80 -2.97 28.18
C ARG A 65 -31.92 -1.97 28.47
N LEU A 66 -32.25 -1.10 27.48
CA LEU A 66 -33.30 -0.10 27.57
C LEU A 66 -34.70 -0.68 27.25
N TRP A 67 -34.79 -1.99 26.90
CA TRP A 67 -36.08 -2.62 26.59
C TRP A 67 -37.02 -2.54 27.79
N PRO A 68 -38.29 -2.06 27.61
CA PRO A 68 -39.26 -1.90 28.68
C PRO A 68 -39.51 -3.24 29.39
N GLY A 69 -39.33 -3.30 30.70
CA GLY A 69 -39.54 -4.49 31.53
C GLY A 69 -38.27 -5.10 32.13
N ARG A 70 -37.08 -4.66 31.76
CA ARG A 70 -35.81 -5.03 32.44
C ARG A 70 -35.28 -3.81 33.21
N ALA A 71 -35.93 -3.52 34.33
CA ALA A 71 -35.66 -2.36 35.16
C ALA A 71 -34.32 -2.51 35.91
N GLY A 72 -33.31 -1.91 35.41
CA GLY A 72 -32.15 -1.44 36.15
C GLY A 72 -31.82 -0.07 35.57
N GLU A 73 -31.95 0.98 36.35
CA GLU A 73 -31.54 2.31 35.92
C GLU A 73 -30.08 2.27 35.41
N PRO A 74 -29.84 2.67 34.15
CA PRO A 74 -28.47 2.70 33.64
C PRO A 74 -27.69 3.69 34.48
N SER A 75 -26.76 3.20 35.30
CA SER A 75 -25.88 4.10 36.03
C SER A 75 -25.16 4.97 35.01
N MET A 76 -25.38 6.28 35.10
CA MET A 76 -24.78 7.31 34.20
C MET A 76 -23.27 7.07 33.95
N PRO A 77 -22.43 6.71 34.96
CA PRO A 77 -21.01 6.49 34.72
C PRO A 77 -20.72 5.27 33.82
N GLY A 78 -21.55 4.22 33.84
CA GLY A 78 -21.33 3.01 33.03
C GLY A 78 -21.55 3.25 31.53
N THR A 79 -22.53 4.06 31.15
CA THR A 79 -22.78 4.39 29.74
C THR A 79 -21.71 5.30 29.16
N LEU A 80 -21.22 6.28 29.93
CA LEU A 80 -20.13 7.17 29.52
C LEU A 80 -18.81 6.38 29.32
N LEU A 81 -18.49 5.47 30.23
CA LEU A 81 -17.34 4.58 30.09
C LEU A 81 -17.43 3.74 28.82
N LEU A 82 -18.59 3.16 28.54
CA LEU A 82 -18.78 2.35 27.32
C LEU A 82 -18.57 3.18 26.06
N GLN A 83 -19.09 4.42 26.01
CA GLN A 83 -18.93 5.33 24.87
C GLN A 83 -17.47 5.71 24.63
N LEU A 84 -16.65 5.81 25.68
CA LEU A 84 -15.24 6.16 25.56
C LEU A 84 -14.36 4.94 25.23
N PHE A 85 -14.65 3.78 25.82
CA PHE A 85 -13.85 2.57 25.62
C PHE A 85 -14.07 1.90 24.26
N VAL A 86 -15.29 1.92 23.73
CA VAL A 86 -15.62 1.28 22.45
C VAL A 86 -14.76 1.81 21.28
N PRO A 87 -14.65 3.14 21.04
CA PRO A 87 -13.82 3.64 19.95
C PRO A 87 -12.33 3.35 20.17
N VAL A 88 -11.83 3.45 21.41
CA VAL A 88 -10.43 3.17 21.72
C VAL A 88 -10.09 1.70 21.44
N LEU A 89 -10.93 0.77 21.90
CA LEU A 89 -10.75 -0.66 21.64
C LEU A 89 -10.88 -0.96 20.14
N GLY A 90 -11.81 -0.30 19.44
CA GLY A 90 -11.98 -0.43 17.99
C GLY A 90 -10.74 -0.01 17.22
N LEU A 91 -10.17 1.13 17.57
CA LEU A 91 -8.94 1.64 16.96
C LEU A 91 -7.74 0.71 17.24
N LEU A 92 -7.58 0.24 18.48
CA LEU A 92 -6.49 -0.68 18.85
C LEU A 92 -6.60 -2.02 18.12
N ALA A 93 -7.80 -2.61 18.11
CA ALA A 93 -8.06 -3.87 17.42
C ALA A 93 -7.85 -3.74 15.91
N GLY A 94 -8.34 -2.65 15.30
CA GLY A 94 -8.16 -2.37 13.90
C GLY A 94 -6.70 -2.10 13.53
N TRP A 95 -5.97 -1.38 14.36
CA TRP A 95 -4.54 -1.16 14.17
C TRP A 95 -3.75 -2.48 14.22
N TRP A 96 -4.03 -3.35 15.19
CA TRP A 96 -3.38 -4.65 15.30
C TRP A 96 -3.71 -5.56 14.11
N ARG A 97 -4.99 -5.60 13.71
CA ARG A 97 -5.44 -6.36 12.55
C ARG A 97 -4.86 -5.82 11.24
N GLY A 98 -4.80 -4.50 11.08
CA GLY A 98 -4.18 -3.84 9.94
C GLY A 98 -2.70 -4.18 9.80
N ARG A 99 -1.95 -4.18 10.91
CA ARG A 99 -0.52 -4.57 10.90
C ARG A 99 -0.26 -5.98 10.38
N ARG A 100 -1.18 -6.92 10.62
CA ARG A 100 -1.06 -8.30 10.11
C ARG A 100 -1.29 -8.41 8.60
N LYS A 101 -1.94 -7.41 8.01
CA LYS A 101 -2.24 -7.34 6.57
C LYS A 101 -1.27 -6.47 5.80
N HIS A 102 -0.20 -5.98 6.43
CA HIS A 102 0.78 -5.14 5.75
C HIS A 102 1.38 -5.86 4.55
N LEU A 103 1.40 -5.15 3.44
CA LEU A 103 2.00 -5.62 2.20
C LEU A 103 3.52 -5.60 2.32
N ASN A 104 4.18 -6.64 1.79
CA ASN A 104 5.62 -6.65 1.57
C ASN A 104 5.97 -5.93 0.26
N LEU A 105 7.25 -5.71 0.01
CA LEU A 105 7.74 -5.02 -1.18
C LEU A 105 7.31 -5.71 -2.48
N ALA A 106 7.33 -7.05 -2.52
CA ALA A 106 6.94 -7.81 -3.70
C ALA A 106 5.44 -7.64 -4.01
N ALA A 107 4.57 -7.72 -3.01
CA ALA A 107 3.14 -7.47 -3.19
C ALA A 107 2.85 -6.02 -3.60
N THR A 108 3.66 -5.07 -3.11
CA THR A 108 3.57 -3.66 -3.50
C THR A 108 3.97 -3.46 -4.95
N ALA A 109 5.05 -4.09 -5.42
CA ALA A 109 5.48 -4.04 -6.81
C ALA A 109 4.40 -4.61 -7.74
N PHE A 110 3.84 -5.76 -7.41
CA PHE A 110 2.75 -6.38 -8.16
C PHE A 110 1.50 -5.49 -8.21
N TRP A 111 1.13 -4.87 -7.07
CA TRP A 111 0.02 -3.93 -7.02
C TRP A 111 0.27 -2.70 -7.90
N LEU A 112 1.50 -2.18 -7.87
CA LEU A 112 1.90 -1.02 -8.68
C LEU A 112 1.84 -1.35 -10.17
N ASP A 113 2.35 -2.53 -10.57
CA ASP A 113 2.29 -3.00 -11.95
C ASP A 113 0.85 -3.10 -12.47
N ARG A 114 -0.04 -3.61 -11.64
CA ARG A 114 -1.46 -3.71 -11.97
C ARG A 114 -2.14 -2.35 -12.07
N SER A 115 -1.80 -1.42 -11.18
CA SER A 115 -2.41 -0.08 -11.14
C SER A 115 -1.94 0.82 -12.28
N LEU A 116 -0.67 0.68 -12.70
CA LEU A 116 -0.07 1.44 -13.79
C LEU A 116 -0.17 0.72 -15.15
N GLN A 117 -0.71 -0.52 -15.18
CA GLN A 117 -0.71 -1.37 -16.37
C GLN A 117 0.69 -1.54 -16.99
N SER A 118 1.72 -1.61 -16.15
CA SER A 118 3.13 -1.58 -16.54
C SER A 118 3.70 -2.93 -16.98
N GLN A 119 2.87 -3.92 -17.28
CA GLN A 119 3.31 -5.23 -17.78
C GLN A 119 4.38 -5.89 -16.90
N GLU A 120 4.21 -5.86 -15.58
CA GLU A 120 5.10 -6.49 -14.60
C GLU A 120 6.54 -5.91 -14.54
N ILE A 121 6.74 -4.71 -15.03
CA ILE A 121 8.07 -4.06 -15.07
C ILE A 121 8.64 -3.88 -13.65
N PHE A 122 7.84 -3.45 -12.68
CA PHE A 122 8.31 -3.22 -11.31
C PHE A 122 8.58 -4.52 -10.56
N SER A 123 7.76 -5.55 -10.79
CA SER A 123 7.97 -6.88 -10.21
C SER A 123 9.24 -7.52 -10.76
N ALA A 124 9.47 -7.43 -12.07
CA ALA A 124 10.69 -7.89 -12.72
C ALA A 124 11.91 -7.10 -12.27
N ALA A 125 11.81 -5.78 -12.17
CA ALA A 125 12.90 -4.92 -11.69
C ALA A 125 13.29 -5.26 -10.24
N LEU A 126 12.31 -5.47 -9.35
CA LEU A 126 12.57 -5.87 -7.97
C LEU A 126 13.29 -7.22 -7.91
N PHE A 127 12.83 -8.20 -8.69
CA PHE A 127 13.47 -9.51 -8.79
C PHE A 127 14.93 -9.42 -9.28
N CYS A 128 15.20 -8.60 -10.30
CA CYS A 128 16.56 -8.35 -10.79
C CYS A 128 17.43 -7.68 -9.71
N LEU A 129 16.87 -6.75 -8.95
CA LEU A 129 17.60 -6.06 -7.86
C LEU A 129 17.94 -6.99 -6.70
N GLU A 130 17.04 -7.91 -6.33
CA GLU A 130 17.25 -8.86 -5.23
C GLU A 130 18.26 -9.95 -5.61
N ARG A 131 18.24 -10.44 -6.85
CA ARG A 131 19.18 -11.48 -7.34
C ARG A 131 20.52 -10.94 -7.79
N GLY A 132 20.67 -9.63 -7.93
CA GLY A 132 21.91 -9.05 -8.44
C GLY A 132 22.17 -9.38 -9.91
N CYS A 133 21.09 -9.56 -10.70
CA CYS A 133 21.20 -9.83 -12.12
C CYS A 133 21.96 -8.72 -12.85
N THR A 134 22.89 -9.09 -13.74
CA THR A 134 23.78 -8.17 -14.47
C THR A 134 23.69 -8.34 -15.98
N GLY A 135 22.74 -9.13 -16.45
CA GLY A 135 22.53 -9.38 -17.88
C GLY A 135 22.09 -8.15 -18.66
N PRO A 136 22.23 -8.17 -19.99
CA PRO A 136 21.80 -7.05 -20.84
C PRO A 136 20.28 -6.81 -20.76
N PHE A 137 19.50 -7.88 -20.64
CA PHE A 137 18.05 -7.83 -20.47
C PHE A 137 17.63 -7.21 -19.12
N ASP A 138 18.36 -7.53 -18.05
CA ASP A 138 18.11 -6.99 -16.72
C ASP A 138 18.33 -5.47 -16.69
N ARG A 139 19.34 -4.99 -17.41
CA ARG A 139 19.61 -3.55 -17.56
C ARG A 139 18.47 -2.83 -18.28
N GLU A 140 17.90 -3.44 -19.29
CA GLU A 140 16.75 -2.87 -19.99
C GLU A 140 15.51 -2.78 -19.10
N ILE A 141 15.21 -3.82 -18.33
CA ILE A 141 14.10 -3.81 -17.35
C ILE A 141 14.31 -2.70 -16.32
N LEU A 142 15.51 -2.59 -15.74
CA LEU A 142 15.84 -1.57 -14.77
C LEU A 142 15.76 -0.14 -15.37
N ALA A 143 16.21 0.04 -16.60
CA ALA A 143 16.11 1.32 -17.30
C ALA A 143 14.66 1.71 -17.54
N ARG A 144 13.82 0.78 -18.01
CA ARG A 144 12.37 1.01 -18.19
C ARG A 144 11.67 1.30 -16.86
N ALA A 145 11.95 0.54 -15.82
CA ALA A 145 11.40 0.79 -14.49
C ALA A 145 11.83 2.17 -13.95
N GLY A 146 13.09 2.57 -14.18
CA GLY A 146 13.61 3.88 -13.82
C GLY A 146 12.94 5.03 -14.57
N THR A 147 12.68 4.87 -15.87
CA THR A 147 11.98 5.90 -16.67
C THR A 147 10.53 6.06 -16.22
N VAL A 148 9.84 4.96 -15.94
CA VAL A 148 8.46 4.99 -15.41
C VAL A 148 8.44 5.59 -14.00
N ALA A 149 9.39 5.22 -13.15
CA ALA A 149 9.51 5.78 -11.79
C ALA A 149 9.86 7.27 -11.78
N GLY A 150 10.74 7.70 -12.69
CA GLY A 150 11.15 9.12 -12.84
C GLY A 150 10.10 9.98 -13.54
N GLY A 151 9.36 9.42 -14.49
CA GLY A 151 8.27 10.10 -15.21
C GLY A 151 6.97 10.18 -14.40
N SER A 152 6.78 9.31 -13.41
CA SER A 152 5.68 9.39 -12.46
C SER A 152 5.94 10.54 -11.46
N GLN A 153 5.88 11.80 -11.94
CA GLN A 153 5.62 12.91 -11.01
C GLN A 153 4.46 12.49 -10.12
N LYS A 154 4.71 12.31 -8.81
CA LYS A 154 3.78 11.96 -7.73
C LYS A 154 2.46 11.43 -8.27
N PRO A 155 2.19 10.13 -8.26
CA PRO A 155 0.99 9.58 -8.87
C PRO A 155 -0.21 10.41 -8.41
N ARG A 156 -0.82 11.15 -9.35
CA ARG A 156 -2.12 11.77 -9.10
C ARG A 156 -3.09 10.61 -9.03
N TRP A 157 -3.33 10.14 -7.82
CA TRP A 157 -4.26 9.07 -7.58
C TRP A 157 -5.63 9.47 -8.12
N PRO A 158 -6.21 8.74 -9.05
CA PRO A 158 -7.62 8.83 -9.29
C PRO A 158 -8.30 8.19 -8.07
N LEU A 159 -8.67 9.03 -7.09
CA LEU A 159 -9.72 8.69 -6.14
C LEU A 159 -11.01 8.62 -6.96
N ARG A 160 -11.29 7.47 -7.55
CA ARG A 160 -12.58 7.07 -8.08
C ARG A 160 -13.05 5.82 -7.37
#